data_2e88e03eda00ff24e36601ef6b7b9b35
#
_entry.id   2e88e03eda00ff24e36601ef6b7b9b35
#
_cell.length_a   1.000
_cell.length_b   1.000
_cell.length_c   1.000
_cell.angle_alpha   90.00
_cell.angle_beta   90.00
_cell.angle_gamma   90.00
#
_symmetry.space_group_name_H-M   'P 1'
#
loop_
_entity.id
_entity.type
_entity.pdbx_description
1 polymer ?
#
loop_
_entity_poly.entity_id
_entity_poly.type
_entity_poly.pdbx_seq_one_letter_code
_entity_poly.pdbx_strand_id
1 'polypeptide(L)'
;MATKKKPHDLVRANCCFPTPQHPCYHIRLGFTIEGTARYHIKLVKVNGVRVRDFAPFHNSRFMKDSELEAGGHSELVVRWDWKVGEDSSVEVTAEGPTGTQPLELKARVAAPGYGGYWDPAWKYYASFVCRETAGIDRRDEPVHTNMAVYSDRIQDPEKELRVVAVDLLSGAHREVPCQVHEVRHFTAEGLQVGDEYQPTTTFQLAFFADVPADSASVYLAFYGNPKAKTPAYAENLSVSGTGVGLTVDNPYYTVALSPKSGAIDDIQMKMGVNARFYHHIETNGALQWNPCFYAPPKPWLHASDWDPPPRHSAVKGPVFVSTQRSGHVEPYKEESFMAVTYRFYARTPWIFFSTRLEVRQDIAAKALRNGEIVLDRKLVDEFAWRQPDGSVGTMVITDGPKHPRHAKVLPAETPWTCLFNRKGRYGLGMVTARLADFCADGGIAKYFNRYRYLQWSKWVYTCRPFVYTFSTTNQARLVPVTAGNTYYEEMALLPMPIRPEGENFEELELLYARMTNPLDVQIVEDTDTRAPEGWVNPVLVKEFDEFEEEEEE
;
A
#
# COMPACT_ATOMS: atom_id res chain seq x y z
N MET A 1 -33.42 -5.00 -29.40
CA MET A 1 -32.50 -6.14 -29.48
C MET A 1 -31.38 -5.86 -28.51
N ALA A 2 -31.35 -6.58 -27.39
CA ALA A 2 -30.23 -6.46 -26.44
C ALA A 2 -28.99 -7.07 -27.12
N THR A 3 -27.97 -6.29 -27.34
CA THR A 3 -26.65 -6.78 -27.76
C THR A 3 -26.18 -7.76 -26.70
N LYS A 4 -26.08 -9.04 -27.04
CA LYS A 4 -25.43 -10.03 -26.18
C LYS A 4 -24.01 -9.54 -25.95
N LYS A 5 -23.72 -9.04 -24.75
CA LYS A 5 -22.35 -8.76 -24.33
C LYS A 5 -21.53 -10.04 -24.52
N LYS A 6 -20.35 -9.93 -25.11
CA LYS A 6 -19.41 -11.05 -25.18
C LYS A 6 -19.06 -11.46 -23.75
N PRO A 7 -18.95 -12.77 -23.44
CA PRO A 7 -18.73 -13.24 -22.07
C PRO A 7 -17.33 -12.95 -21.51
N HIS A 8 -16.46 -12.31 -22.28
CA HIS A 8 -15.11 -11.95 -21.86
C HIS A 8 -14.65 -10.66 -22.53
N ASP A 9 -13.89 -9.93 -21.80
CA ASP A 9 -13.29 -8.69 -22.25
C ASP A 9 -11.77 -8.77 -22.11
N LEU A 10 -11.06 -8.35 -23.16
CA LEU A 10 -9.61 -8.20 -23.10
C LEU A 10 -9.27 -6.95 -22.32
N VAL A 11 -8.57 -7.13 -21.22
CA VAL A 11 -8.10 -6.03 -20.42
C VAL A 11 -6.77 -5.48 -20.95
N ARG A 12 -5.71 -6.26 -20.96
CA ARG A 12 -4.38 -5.85 -21.46
C ARG A 12 -3.45 -7.06 -21.64
N ALA A 13 -2.47 -6.91 -22.51
CA ALA A 13 -1.32 -7.79 -22.57
C ALA A 13 -0.22 -7.29 -21.61
N ASN A 14 0.16 -8.12 -20.66
CA ASN A 14 1.33 -7.94 -19.85
C ASN A 14 2.43 -8.81 -20.44
N CYS A 15 3.57 -8.23 -20.72
CA CYS A 15 4.65 -8.97 -21.38
C CYS A 15 6.00 -8.70 -20.73
N CYS A 16 6.88 -9.65 -20.89
CA CYS A 16 8.29 -9.48 -20.62
C CYS A 16 8.92 -8.65 -21.75
N PHE A 17 9.70 -7.67 -21.40
CA PHE A 17 10.36 -6.79 -22.36
C PHE A 17 11.78 -7.26 -22.60
N PRO A 18 12.17 -7.54 -23.84
CA PRO A 18 13.51 -7.99 -24.15
C PRO A 18 14.52 -6.85 -23.98
N THR A 19 15.70 -7.20 -23.47
CA THR A 19 16.91 -6.42 -23.76
C THR A 19 17.51 -6.88 -25.10
N PRO A 20 18.46 -6.15 -25.67
CA PRO A 20 19.14 -6.61 -26.88
C PRO A 20 19.80 -8.00 -26.75
N GLN A 21 20.09 -8.42 -25.52
CA GLN A 21 20.76 -9.69 -25.22
C GLN A 21 19.79 -10.81 -24.78
N HIS A 22 18.55 -10.47 -24.47
CA HIS A 22 17.58 -11.43 -23.91
C HIS A 22 16.23 -11.29 -24.58
N PRO A 23 15.90 -12.13 -25.56
CA PRO A 23 14.58 -12.15 -26.17
C PRO A 23 13.53 -12.57 -25.16
N CYS A 24 12.35 -11.98 -25.26
CA CYS A 24 11.20 -12.33 -24.43
C CYS A 24 10.49 -13.55 -25.02
N TYR A 25 10.36 -14.62 -24.25
CA TYR A 25 9.66 -15.83 -24.66
C TYR A 25 8.25 -15.93 -24.07
N HIS A 26 7.91 -15.13 -23.07
CA HIS A 26 6.63 -15.22 -22.39
C HIS A 26 5.87 -13.90 -22.44
N ILE A 27 4.58 -13.99 -22.72
CA ILE A 27 3.64 -12.89 -22.58
C ILE A 27 2.56 -13.29 -21.59
N ARG A 28 2.22 -12.38 -20.68
CA ARG A 28 1.01 -12.46 -19.87
C ARG A 28 -0.11 -11.69 -20.55
N LEU A 29 -1.22 -12.35 -20.78
CA LEU A 29 -2.43 -11.78 -21.37
C LEU A 29 -3.48 -11.70 -20.28
N GLY A 30 -3.82 -10.49 -19.82
CA GLY A 30 -4.85 -10.28 -18.83
C GLY A 30 -6.23 -10.16 -19.48
N PHE A 31 -7.26 -10.73 -18.83
CA PHE A 31 -8.65 -10.61 -19.23
C PHE A 31 -9.60 -10.86 -18.05
N THR A 32 -10.84 -10.43 -18.18
CA THR A 32 -11.91 -10.71 -17.23
C THR A 32 -13.00 -11.54 -17.90
N ILE A 33 -13.66 -12.39 -17.11
CA ILE A 33 -14.81 -13.16 -17.55
C ILE A 33 -16.05 -12.58 -16.86
N GLU A 34 -16.98 -12.05 -17.64
CA GLU A 34 -18.26 -11.55 -17.13
C GLU A 34 -19.22 -12.71 -16.80
N GLY A 35 -19.96 -12.60 -15.70
CA GLY A 35 -20.97 -13.56 -15.29
C GLY A 35 -20.53 -14.47 -14.14
N THR A 36 -21.10 -15.65 -14.02
CA THR A 36 -20.86 -16.62 -12.93
C THR A 36 -20.38 -17.98 -13.42
N ALA A 37 -20.04 -18.09 -14.70
CA ALA A 37 -19.71 -19.37 -15.33
C ALA A 37 -18.20 -19.67 -15.22
N ARG A 38 -17.87 -20.95 -15.15
CA ARG A 38 -16.52 -21.45 -15.32
C ARG A 38 -16.27 -21.79 -16.78
N TYR A 39 -15.07 -21.55 -17.23
CA TYR A 39 -14.60 -21.84 -18.58
C TYR A 39 -13.35 -22.70 -18.51
N HIS A 40 -13.22 -23.63 -19.46
CA HIS A 40 -12.07 -24.49 -19.58
C HIS A 40 -11.33 -24.19 -20.90
N ILE A 41 -10.03 -23.86 -20.83
CA ILE A 41 -9.23 -23.57 -22.02
C ILE A 41 -8.96 -24.88 -22.76
N LYS A 42 -9.36 -24.95 -24.03
CA LYS A 42 -9.18 -26.11 -24.92
C LYS A 42 -8.06 -25.92 -25.93
N LEU A 43 -7.82 -24.68 -26.34
CA LEU A 43 -6.87 -24.39 -27.40
C LEU A 43 -6.35 -22.97 -27.29
N VAL A 44 -5.05 -22.82 -27.46
CA VAL A 44 -4.39 -21.54 -27.65
C VAL A 44 -3.66 -21.54 -28.98
N LYS A 45 -3.81 -20.48 -29.76
CA LYS A 45 -3.04 -20.24 -30.98
C LYS A 45 -2.44 -18.86 -30.97
N VAL A 46 -1.23 -18.74 -31.51
CA VAL A 46 -0.58 -17.46 -31.77
C VAL A 46 -0.36 -17.36 -33.28
N ASN A 47 -0.87 -16.28 -33.89
CA ASN A 47 -0.81 -16.06 -35.33
C ASN A 47 -1.30 -17.28 -36.15
N GLY A 48 -2.37 -17.93 -35.66
CA GLY A 48 -2.98 -19.13 -36.29
C GLY A 48 -2.25 -20.44 -35.96
N VAL A 49 -1.10 -20.44 -35.33
CA VAL A 49 -0.33 -21.63 -34.97
C VAL A 49 -0.69 -22.09 -33.57
N ARG A 50 -0.97 -23.37 -33.36
CA ARG A 50 -1.27 -23.96 -32.05
C ARG A 50 -0.07 -23.90 -31.14
N VAL A 51 -0.27 -23.38 -29.93
CA VAL A 51 0.71 -23.34 -28.87
C VAL A 51 0.26 -24.31 -27.76
N ARG A 52 1.19 -25.11 -27.26
CA ARG A 52 0.98 -26.02 -26.12
C ARG A 52 1.51 -25.43 -24.82
N ASP A 53 2.57 -24.64 -24.91
CA ASP A 53 3.24 -23.96 -23.78
C ASP A 53 2.43 -22.73 -23.34
N PHE A 54 1.47 -22.94 -22.45
CA PHE A 54 0.70 -21.86 -21.81
C PHE A 54 0.29 -22.24 -20.39
N ALA A 55 0.15 -21.26 -19.52
CA ALA A 55 -0.28 -21.42 -18.14
C ALA A 55 -1.40 -20.43 -17.80
N PRO A 56 -2.59 -20.88 -17.40
CA PRO A 56 -3.68 -20.02 -16.94
C PRO A 56 -3.55 -19.69 -15.46
N PHE A 57 -3.87 -18.43 -15.12
CA PHE A 57 -3.93 -17.95 -13.75
C PHE A 57 -5.27 -17.23 -13.51
N HIS A 58 -5.78 -17.34 -12.29
CA HIS A 58 -6.95 -16.60 -11.83
C HIS A 58 -6.65 -15.98 -10.47
N ASN A 59 -6.79 -14.67 -10.34
CA ASN A 59 -6.39 -13.90 -9.15
C ASN A 59 -4.99 -14.28 -8.63
N SER A 60 -4.02 -14.35 -9.56
CA SER A 60 -2.62 -14.73 -9.32
C SER A 60 -2.39 -16.18 -8.88
N ARG A 61 -3.40 -17.03 -8.90
CA ARG A 61 -3.29 -18.46 -8.61
C ARG A 61 -3.23 -19.25 -9.91
N PHE A 62 -2.24 -20.14 -10.04
CA PHE A 62 -2.16 -21.09 -11.16
C PHE A 62 -3.38 -22.03 -11.17
N MET A 63 -3.96 -22.23 -12.35
CA MET A 63 -5.17 -23.05 -12.57
C MET A 63 -4.79 -24.36 -13.26
N LYS A 64 -4.43 -25.37 -12.47
CA LYS A 64 -3.92 -26.66 -12.94
C LYS A 64 -4.79 -27.32 -14.02
N ASP A 65 -6.11 -27.21 -13.90
CA ASP A 65 -7.06 -27.86 -14.84
C ASP A 65 -7.43 -26.96 -16.03
N SER A 66 -6.67 -25.91 -16.30
CA SER A 66 -6.98 -24.89 -17.31
C SER A 66 -8.37 -24.27 -17.16
N GLU A 67 -8.95 -24.31 -15.96
CA GLU A 67 -10.22 -23.69 -15.64
C GLU A 67 -10.04 -22.21 -15.29
N LEU A 68 -10.96 -21.39 -15.81
CA LEU A 68 -11.05 -19.97 -15.49
C LEU A 68 -12.39 -19.70 -14.82
N GLU A 69 -12.37 -19.04 -13.69
CA GLU A 69 -13.58 -18.66 -12.97
C GLU A 69 -14.06 -17.27 -13.43
N ALA A 70 -15.37 -17.04 -13.34
CA ALA A 70 -15.94 -15.73 -13.59
C ALA A 70 -15.67 -14.79 -12.43
N GLY A 71 -15.54 -13.52 -12.73
CA GLY A 71 -15.16 -12.47 -11.79
C GLY A 71 -13.65 -12.47 -11.52
N GLY A 72 -13.15 -11.38 -10.96
CA GLY A 72 -11.73 -11.21 -10.73
C GLY A 72 -10.90 -11.07 -12.00
N HIS A 73 -9.60 -11.22 -11.85
CA HIS A 73 -8.64 -11.06 -12.94
C HIS A 73 -8.05 -12.40 -13.35
N SER A 74 -8.18 -12.74 -14.64
CA SER A 74 -7.59 -13.93 -15.24
C SER A 74 -6.41 -13.55 -16.13
N GLU A 75 -5.40 -14.40 -16.15
CA GLU A 75 -4.23 -14.25 -16.99
C GLU A 75 -3.91 -15.56 -17.71
N LEU A 76 -3.39 -15.43 -18.90
CA LEU A 76 -2.81 -16.52 -19.66
C LEU A 76 -1.35 -16.18 -19.96
N VAL A 77 -0.43 -16.94 -19.41
CA VAL A 77 0.99 -16.86 -19.78
C VAL A 77 1.19 -17.73 -21.00
N VAL A 78 1.72 -17.18 -22.09
CA VAL A 78 1.93 -17.91 -23.36
C VAL A 78 3.38 -17.83 -23.76
N ARG A 79 4.03 -18.97 -23.97
CA ARG A 79 5.38 -19.04 -24.54
C ARG A 79 5.30 -19.06 -26.06
N TRP A 80 6.05 -18.14 -26.67
CA TRP A 80 6.14 -18.00 -28.12
C TRP A 80 7.43 -17.26 -28.51
N ASP A 81 7.87 -17.37 -29.75
CA ASP A 81 8.95 -16.53 -30.28
C ASP A 81 8.41 -15.12 -30.60
N TRP A 82 8.16 -14.36 -29.53
CA TRP A 82 7.58 -13.03 -29.62
C TRP A 82 8.59 -12.04 -30.22
N LYS A 83 8.15 -11.36 -31.26
CA LYS A 83 8.98 -10.35 -31.92
C LYS A 83 8.61 -8.96 -31.45
N VAL A 84 9.63 -8.23 -31.04
CA VAL A 84 9.51 -6.87 -30.53
C VAL A 84 8.91 -5.95 -31.59
N GLY A 85 7.89 -5.18 -31.20
CA GLY A 85 7.22 -4.21 -32.07
C GLY A 85 6.22 -4.80 -33.06
N GLU A 86 6.09 -6.11 -33.14
CA GLU A 86 5.08 -6.78 -33.99
C GLU A 86 3.80 -7.06 -33.20
N ASP A 87 2.67 -6.83 -33.85
CA ASP A 87 1.37 -7.25 -33.34
C ASP A 87 1.17 -8.74 -33.60
N SER A 88 0.73 -9.47 -32.59
CA SER A 88 0.40 -10.88 -32.66
C SER A 88 -1.06 -11.11 -32.27
N SER A 89 -1.74 -11.97 -33.00
CA SER A 89 -3.08 -12.44 -32.64
C SER A 89 -2.97 -13.67 -31.74
N VAL A 90 -3.64 -13.67 -30.61
CA VAL A 90 -3.76 -14.83 -29.72
C VAL A 90 -5.20 -15.26 -29.66
N GLU A 91 -5.49 -16.42 -30.24
CA GLU A 91 -6.82 -17.04 -30.19
C GLU A 91 -6.86 -18.04 -29.03
N VAL A 92 -7.77 -17.82 -28.10
CA VAL A 92 -8.03 -18.76 -27.00
C VAL A 92 -9.43 -19.34 -27.22
N THR A 93 -9.53 -20.65 -27.28
CA THR A 93 -10.82 -21.35 -27.35
C THR A 93 -11.13 -21.91 -25.97
N ALA A 94 -12.18 -21.43 -25.35
CA ALA A 94 -12.64 -21.88 -24.05
C ALA A 94 -14.02 -22.51 -24.12
N GLU A 95 -14.25 -23.61 -23.41
CA GLU A 95 -15.50 -24.28 -23.24
C GLU A 95 -16.16 -23.86 -21.93
N GLY A 96 -17.40 -23.40 -22.01
CA GLY A 96 -18.23 -23.02 -20.89
C GLY A 96 -19.62 -23.62 -20.94
N PRO A 97 -20.52 -23.28 -20.00
CA PRO A 97 -21.89 -23.86 -19.94
C PRO A 97 -22.72 -23.64 -21.20
N THR A 98 -22.39 -22.64 -21.99
CA THR A 98 -23.08 -22.31 -23.26
C THR A 98 -22.37 -22.85 -24.50
N GLY A 99 -21.41 -23.76 -24.30
CA GLY A 99 -20.60 -24.36 -25.36
C GLY A 99 -19.23 -23.66 -25.53
N THR A 100 -18.57 -24.01 -26.63
CA THR A 100 -17.22 -23.52 -26.94
C THR A 100 -17.29 -22.09 -27.48
N GLN A 101 -16.47 -21.21 -26.91
CA GLN A 101 -16.41 -19.80 -27.29
C GLN A 101 -14.98 -19.41 -27.64
N PRO A 102 -14.74 -18.71 -28.74
CA PRO A 102 -13.45 -18.14 -29.05
C PRO A 102 -13.28 -16.81 -28.33
N LEU A 103 -12.10 -16.60 -27.76
CA LEU A 103 -11.59 -15.33 -27.25
C LEU A 103 -10.41 -14.93 -28.13
N GLU A 104 -10.51 -13.80 -28.78
CA GLU A 104 -9.43 -13.24 -29.59
C GLU A 104 -8.74 -12.12 -28.83
N LEU A 105 -7.47 -12.31 -28.55
CA LEU A 105 -6.62 -11.36 -27.85
C LEU A 105 -5.56 -10.82 -28.82
N LYS A 106 -5.19 -9.55 -28.64
CA LYS A 106 -4.07 -8.94 -29.36
C LYS A 106 -2.92 -8.74 -28.38
N ALA A 107 -1.76 -9.20 -28.78
CA ALA A 107 -0.54 -9.07 -28.00
C ALA A 107 0.51 -8.31 -28.81
N ARG A 108 1.18 -7.38 -28.16
CA ARG A 108 2.33 -6.68 -28.72
C ARG A 108 3.44 -6.65 -27.69
N VAL A 109 4.60 -7.13 -28.08
CA VAL A 109 5.82 -6.96 -27.29
C VAL A 109 6.38 -5.58 -27.55
N ALA A 110 6.27 -4.70 -26.57
CA ALA A 110 6.84 -3.37 -26.66
C ALA A 110 8.36 -3.44 -26.50
N ALA A 111 9.08 -2.83 -27.42
CA ALA A 111 10.52 -2.60 -27.22
C ALA A 111 10.74 -1.46 -26.24
N PRO A 112 11.74 -1.54 -25.35
CA PRO A 112 12.31 -0.33 -24.81
C PRO A 112 12.74 0.52 -25.98
N GLY A 113 12.14 1.70 -26.10
CA GLY A 113 12.40 2.55 -27.27
C GLY A 113 13.83 3.06 -27.29
N TYR A 114 14.69 2.37 -27.99
CA TYR A 114 16.03 2.87 -28.28
C TYR A 114 16.03 4.15 -29.14
N GLY A 115 14.89 4.55 -29.64
CA GLY A 115 14.73 5.70 -30.53
C GLY A 115 14.23 6.98 -29.91
N GLY A 116 14.23 7.14 -28.59
CA GLY A 116 13.75 8.41 -28.05
C GLY A 116 14.03 8.62 -26.57
N TYR A 117 13.52 7.76 -25.74
CA TYR A 117 13.62 7.95 -24.30
C TYR A 117 14.85 7.25 -23.70
N TRP A 118 15.19 6.06 -24.19
CA TRP A 118 16.27 5.25 -23.63
C TRP A 118 17.57 5.48 -24.32
N ASP A 119 18.52 5.90 -23.53
CA ASP A 119 19.93 5.80 -23.84
C ASP A 119 20.36 4.32 -23.67
N PRO A 120 21.04 3.70 -24.66
CA PRO A 120 21.63 2.36 -24.56
C PRO A 120 22.58 2.17 -23.37
N ALA A 121 22.90 3.22 -22.65
CA ALA A 121 23.71 3.17 -21.44
C ALA A 121 23.03 2.40 -20.28
N TRP A 122 21.67 2.32 -20.23
CA TRP A 122 20.96 1.44 -19.30
C TRP A 122 20.94 0.02 -19.82
N LYS A 123 21.67 -0.88 -19.16
CA LYS A 123 21.95 -2.22 -19.67
C LYS A 123 20.93 -3.26 -19.25
N TYR A 124 20.26 -3.03 -18.12
CA TYR A 124 19.39 -4.00 -17.47
C TYR A 124 18.06 -3.37 -17.12
N TYR A 125 17.04 -4.21 -16.96
CA TYR A 125 15.76 -3.81 -16.38
C TYR A 125 15.07 -4.98 -15.68
N ALA A 126 14.22 -4.66 -14.71
CA ALA A 126 13.22 -5.56 -14.16
C ALA A 126 11.83 -5.07 -14.57
N SER A 127 10.92 -5.98 -14.86
CA SER A 127 9.56 -5.68 -15.26
C SER A 127 8.61 -5.87 -14.08
N PHE A 128 7.82 -4.86 -13.75
CA PHE A 128 6.79 -4.90 -12.72
C PHE A 128 5.42 -4.88 -13.35
N VAL A 129 4.55 -5.78 -12.93
CA VAL A 129 3.12 -5.72 -13.25
C VAL A 129 2.37 -5.29 -12.00
N CYS A 130 1.70 -4.15 -12.10
CA CYS A 130 0.81 -3.64 -11.06
C CYS A 130 -0.63 -4.01 -11.45
N ARG A 131 -1.29 -4.87 -10.67
CA ARG A 131 -2.66 -5.35 -10.94
C ARG A 131 -3.65 -4.73 -9.98
N GLU A 132 -4.77 -4.32 -10.55
CA GLU A 132 -5.94 -3.88 -9.82
C GLU A 132 -7.04 -4.93 -9.95
N THR A 133 -7.57 -5.42 -8.82
CA THR A 133 -8.54 -6.53 -8.78
C THR A 133 -9.79 -6.21 -7.96
N ALA A 134 -9.92 -4.96 -7.51
CA ALA A 134 -11.02 -4.50 -6.66
C ALA A 134 -12.02 -3.58 -7.38
N GLY A 135 -11.89 -3.41 -8.70
CA GLY A 135 -12.75 -2.54 -9.49
C GLY A 135 -12.53 -1.04 -9.27
N ILE A 136 -11.33 -0.64 -8.83
CA ILE A 136 -11.00 0.74 -8.46
C ILE A 136 -10.06 1.35 -9.50
N ASP A 137 -10.43 2.49 -10.08
CA ASP A 137 -9.50 3.26 -10.92
C ASP A 137 -8.41 3.89 -10.04
N ARG A 138 -7.16 3.41 -10.19
CA ARG A 138 -6.00 3.88 -9.43
C ARG A 138 -5.27 4.96 -10.22
N ARG A 139 -5.16 6.13 -9.62
CA ARG A 139 -4.35 7.22 -10.15
C ARG A 139 -3.40 7.69 -9.08
N ASP A 140 -2.15 7.95 -9.48
CA ASP A 140 -1.08 8.32 -8.56
C ASP A 140 -1.03 7.42 -7.32
N GLU A 141 -1.26 6.09 -7.51
CA GLU A 141 -1.22 5.13 -6.41
C GLU A 141 0.23 4.90 -5.98
N PRO A 142 0.57 5.12 -4.71
CA PRO A 142 1.92 4.87 -4.24
C PRO A 142 2.23 3.37 -4.23
N VAL A 143 3.24 2.98 -4.97
CA VAL A 143 3.76 1.61 -4.99
C VAL A 143 5.07 1.58 -4.23
N HIS A 144 5.20 0.62 -3.32
CA HIS A 144 6.44 0.28 -2.63
C HIS A 144 6.80 -1.17 -2.92
N THR A 145 8.01 -1.40 -3.37
CA THR A 145 8.51 -2.74 -3.69
C THR A 145 9.98 -2.87 -3.33
N ASN A 146 10.47 -4.10 -3.29
CA ASN A 146 11.88 -4.39 -3.06
C ASN A 146 12.52 -4.84 -4.36
N MET A 147 13.77 -4.46 -4.56
CA MET A 147 14.61 -4.99 -5.62
C MET A 147 15.87 -5.63 -5.03
N ALA A 148 16.33 -6.69 -5.68
CA ALA A 148 17.61 -7.33 -5.42
C ALA A 148 18.32 -7.54 -6.76
N VAL A 149 19.49 -6.98 -6.92
CA VAL A 149 20.27 -7.04 -8.16
C VAL A 149 21.71 -7.43 -7.85
N TYR A 150 22.42 -8.04 -8.78
CA TYR A 150 23.84 -8.32 -8.61
C TYR A 150 24.64 -7.02 -8.47
N SER A 151 25.54 -6.98 -7.47
CA SER A 151 26.28 -5.76 -7.13
C SER A 151 27.23 -5.27 -8.22
N ASP A 152 27.64 -6.15 -9.16
CA ASP A 152 28.45 -5.77 -10.31
C ASP A 152 27.67 -5.02 -11.39
N ARG A 153 26.33 -5.02 -11.30
CA ARG A 153 25.43 -4.39 -12.28
C ARG A 153 24.90 -3.03 -11.87
N ILE A 154 25.01 -2.69 -10.59
CA ILE A 154 24.59 -1.40 -10.04
C ILE A 154 25.53 -0.99 -8.90
N GLN A 155 26.07 0.23 -9.00
CA GLN A 155 26.99 0.77 -8.00
C GLN A 155 26.27 1.75 -7.05
N ASP A 156 25.41 2.59 -7.60
CA ASP A 156 24.66 3.62 -6.88
C ASP A 156 23.20 3.59 -7.33
N PRO A 157 22.34 2.78 -6.65
CA PRO A 157 20.94 2.64 -7.02
C PRO A 157 20.17 3.97 -7.07
N GLU A 158 20.50 4.94 -6.22
CA GLU A 158 19.85 6.25 -6.20
C GLU A 158 20.11 7.06 -7.48
N LYS A 159 21.25 6.84 -8.13
CA LYS A 159 21.60 7.49 -9.40
C LYS A 159 21.22 6.66 -10.61
N GLU A 160 21.44 5.35 -10.51
CA GLU A 160 21.40 4.45 -11.64
C GLU A 160 20.03 3.84 -11.93
N LEU A 161 19.00 4.15 -11.15
CA LEU A 161 17.67 3.57 -11.36
C LEU A 161 16.71 4.58 -11.99
N ARG A 162 15.88 4.10 -12.93
CA ARG A 162 14.76 4.82 -13.54
C ARG A 162 13.56 3.91 -13.67
N VAL A 163 12.38 4.41 -13.37
CA VAL A 163 11.11 3.69 -13.58
C VAL A 163 10.37 4.30 -14.76
N VAL A 164 9.86 3.44 -15.60
CA VAL A 164 9.18 3.81 -16.84
C VAL A 164 7.83 3.10 -16.91
N ALA A 165 6.76 3.85 -17.06
CA ALA A 165 5.46 3.34 -17.42
C ALA A 165 5.42 3.01 -18.91
N VAL A 166 4.83 1.87 -19.26
CA VAL A 166 4.70 1.42 -20.64
C VAL A 166 3.23 1.40 -21.05
N ASP A 167 2.91 2.10 -22.10
CA ASP A 167 1.63 1.93 -22.79
C ASP A 167 1.72 0.73 -23.73
N LEU A 168 1.09 -0.36 -23.36
CA LEU A 168 1.16 -1.62 -24.10
C LEU A 168 0.50 -1.55 -25.47
N LEU A 169 -0.42 -0.61 -25.70
CA LEU A 169 -1.11 -0.45 -26.98
C LEU A 169 -0.28 0.33 -27.99
N SER A 170 0.31 1.42 -27.58
CA SER A 170 1.11 2.29 -28.44
C SER A 170 2.61 1.97 -28.41
N GLY A 171 3.08 1.23 -27.41
CA GLY A 171 4.49 1.02 -27.14
C GLY A 171 5.19 2.28 -26.58
N ALA A 172 4.44 3.32 -26.23
CA ALA A 172 5.00 4.55 -25.68
C ALA A 172 5.56 4.32 -24.27
N HIS A 173 6.68 4.98 -24.00
CA HIS A 173 7.37 4.94 -22.72
C HIS A 173 7.34 6.30 -22.06
N ARG A 174 7.07 6.33 -20.77
CA ARG A 174 7.04 7.55 -19.97
C ARG A 174 7.78 7.32 -18.66
N GLU A 175 8.88 8.04 -18.44
CA GLU A 175 9.54 8.04 -17.13
C GLU A 175 8.57 8.54 -16.07
N VAL A 176 8.55 7.85 -14.93
CA VAL A 176 7.79 8.25 -13.75
C VAL A 176 8.75 8.55 -12.61
N PRO A 177 8.43 9.54 -11.77
CA PRO A 177 9.22 9.80 -10.58
C PRO A 177 9.34 8.56 -9.72
N CYS A 178 10.56 8.25 -9.31
CA CYS A 178 10.85 7.14 -8.42
C CYS A 178 11.81 7.55 -7.31
N GLN A 179 11.82 6.77 -6.25
CA GLN A 179 12.65 6.99 -5.08
C GLN A 179 13.22 5.67 -4.61
N VAL A 180 14.55 5.61 -4.55
CA VAL A 180 15.29 4.49 -3.97
C VAL A 180 15.64 4.85 -2.53
N HIS A 181 15.53 3.88 -1.63
CA HIS A 181 15.94 4.03 -0.24
C HIS A 181 16.30 2.68 0.40
N GLU A 182 16.87 2.71 1.60
CA GLU A 182 17.29 1.51 2.34
C GLU A 182 18.21 0.58 1.54
N VAL A 183 19.20 1.16 0.88
CA VAL A 183 20.20 0.41 0.11
C VAL A 183 21.07 -0.42 1.06
N ARG A 184 21.23 -1.72 0.73
CA ARG A 184 22.07 -2.65 1.47
C ARG A 184 22.88 -3.50 0.50
N HIS A 185 24.14 -3.77 0.87
CA HIS A 185 25.03 -4.62 0.11
C HIS A 185 25.29 -5.90 0.89
N PHE A 186 25.07 -7.03 0.25
CA PHE A 186 25.35 -8.34 0.80
C PHE A 186 26.50 -8.96 0.03
N THR A 187 27.54 -9.40 0.75
CA THR A 187 28.67 -10.15 0.21
C THR A 187 28.59 -11.60 0.65
N ALA A 188 29.19 -12.49 -0.13
CA ALA A 188 29.25 -13.91 0.20
C ALA A 188 30.29 -14.25 1.27
N GLU A 189 31.00 -13.27 1.84
CA GLU A 189 32.02 -13.48 2.88
C GLU A 189 31.42 -14.13 4.12
N GLY A 190 32.01 -15.27 4.53
CA GLY A 190 31.60 -16.00 5.73
C GLY A 190 30.47 -17.02 5.54
N LEU A 191 29.90 -17.14 4.35
CA LEU A 191 28.97 -18.23 4.05
C LEU A 191 29.75 -19.54 3.85
N GLN A 192 29.46 -20.54 4.70
CA GLN A 192 29.96 -21.89 4.47
C GLN A 192 29.12 -22.47 3.35
N VAL A 193 29.77 -23.00 2.32
CA VAL A 193 29.31 -24.09 1.50
C VAL A 193 29.49 -23.90 0.00
N GLY A 194 29.63 -24.94 -0.72
CA GLY A 194 29.75 -25.23 -2.13
C GLY A 194 28.85 -24.54 -3.17
N ASP A 195 28.01 -23.62 -2.75
CA ASP A 195 27.22 -22.79 -3.66
C ASP A 195 27.92 -21.45 -3.89
N GLU A 196 28.06 -21.07 -5.15
CA GLU A 196 28.60 -19.76 -5.53
C GLU A 196 27.54 -18.68 -5.32
N TYR A 197 27.60 -17.95 -4.20
CA TYR A 197 26.77 -16.80 -3.98
C TYR A 197 27.38 -15.56 -4.65
N GLN A 198 26.57 -14.86 -5.44
CA GLN A 198 26.96 -13.59 -6.05
C GLN A 198 26.66 -12.43 -5.09
N PRO A 199 27.57 -11.45 -4.94
CA PRO A 199 27.28 -10.24 -4.19
C PRO A 199 26.02 -9.56 -4.69
N THR A 200 25.12 -9.21 -3.78
CA THR A 200 23.80 -8.68 -4.10
C THR A 200 23.57 -7.33 -3.42
N THR A 201 23.05 -6.38 -4.18
CA THR A 201 22.59 -5.09 -3.69
C THR A 201 21.07 -5.11 -3.63
N THR A 202 20.51 -4.85 -2.46
CA THR A 202 19.07 -4.73 -2.26
C THR A 202 18.69 -3.30 -1.90
N PHE A 203 17.52 -2.89 -2.31
CA PHE A 203 16.96 -1.59 -1.98
C PHE A 203 15.44 -1.58 -2.07
N GLN A 204 14.83 -0.62 -1.41
CA GLN A 204 13.42 -0.35 -1.59
C GLN A 204 13.23 0.69 -2.69
N LEU A 205 12.21 0.47 -3.50
CA LEU A 205 11.81 1.32 -4.61
C LEU A 205 10.38 1.81 -4.39
N ALA A 206 10.17 3.12 -4.49
CA ALA A 206 8.85 3.72 -4.49
C ALA A 206 8.60 4.51 -5.77
N PHE A 207 7.40 4.44 -6.32
CA PHE A 207 6.93 5.22 -7.46
C PHE A 207 5.40 5.36 -7.46
N PHE A 208 4.85 6.17 -8.36
CA PHE A 208 3.39 6.29 -8.53
C PHE A 208 2.93 5.46 -9.72
N ALA A 209 1.88 4.67 -9.51
CA ALA A 209 1.27 3.87 -10.56
C ALA A 209 -0.14 4.37 -10.91
N ASP A 210 -0.43 4.38 -12.22
CA ASP A 210 -1.77 4.53 -12.76
C ASP A 210 -2.23 3.17 -13.27
N VAL A 211 -3.28 2.61 -12.68
CA VAL A 211 -3.82 1.29 -13.05
C VAL A 211 -5.33 1.42 -13.15
N PRO A 212 -5.93 1.23 -14.33
CA PRO A 212 -7.38 1.22 -14.46
C PRO A 212 -8.02 0.09 -13.65
N ALA A 213 -9.29 0.27 -13.30
CA ALA A 213 -10.08 -0.74 -12.61
C ALA A 213 -10.03 -2.09 -13.34
N ASP A 214 -9.96 -3.19 -12.58
CA ASP A 214 -9.91 -4.57 -13.08
C ASP A 214 -8.87 -4.79 -14.20
N SER A 215 -7.69 -4.17 -14.06
CA SER A 215 -6.67 -4.13 -15.10
C SER A 215 -5.26 -4.24 -14.52
N ALA A 216 -4.28 -4.27 -15.41
CA ALA A 216 -2.87 -4.24 -15.05
C ALA A 216 -2.11 -3.19 -15.86
N SER A 217 -1.08 -2.62 -15.24
CA SER A 217 -0.14 -1.72 -15.89
C SER A 217 1.28 -2.21 -15.70
N VAL A 218 2.13 -2.03 -16.72
CA VAL A 218 3.52 -2.48 -16.72
C VAL A 218 4.45 -1.29 -16.49
N TYR A 219 5.41 -1.50 -15.61
CA TYR A 219 6.48 -0.58 -15.30
C TYR A 219 7.83 -1.29 -15.44
N LEU A 220 8.79 -0.62 -16.02
CA LEU A 220 10.14 -1.13 -16.17
C LEU A 220 11.08 -0.32 -15.27
N ALA A 221 11.81 -1.00 -14.40
CA ALA A 221 12.87 -0.40 -13.61
C ALA A 221 14.20 -0.64 -14.31
N PHE A 222 14.74 0.37 -14.97
CA PHE A 222 16.02 0.32 -15.68
C PHE A 222 17.18 0.65 -14.76
N TYR A 223 18.29 -0.07 -14.91
CA TYR A 223 19.50 0.11 -14.10
C TYR A 223 20.78 -0.26 -14.86
N GLY A 224 21.95 -0.12 -14.24
CA GLY A 224 23.24 -0.46 -14.81
C GLY A 224 23.82 0.61 -15.75
N ASN A 225 23.58 1.88 -15.43
CA ASN A 225 24.24 3.02 -16.07
C ASN A 225 25.13 3.77 -15.06
N PRO A 226 26.41 3.41 -14.91
CA PRO A 226 27.30 4.03 -13.92
C PRO A 226 27.61 5.51 -14.20
N LYS A 227 27.21 6.04 -15.36
CA LYS A 227 27.34 7.46 -15.71
C LYS A 227 26.07 8.26 -15.44
N ALA A 228 25.01 7.61 -14.96
CA ALA A 228 23.76 8.27 -14.64
C ALA A 228 23.95 9.31 -13.54
N LYS A 229 23.18 10.38 -13.64
CA LYS A 229 23.09 11.40 -12.57
C LYS A 229 21.82 11.15 -11.75
N THR A 230 21.84 11.58 -10.51
CA THR A 230 20.61 11.59 -9.68
C THR A 230 19.50 12.30 -10.44
N PRO A 231 18.31 11.65 -10.60
CA PRO A 231 17.21 12.27 -11.33
C PRO A 231 16.68 13.49 -10.57
N ALA A 232 16.37 14.54 -11.30
CA ALA A 232 15.71 15.72 -10.77
C ALA A 232 14.24 15.72 -11.19
N TYR A 233 13.36 15.21 -10.35
CA TYR A 233 11.93 15.22 -10.61
C TYR A 233 11.29 16.50 -10.10
N ALA A 234 10.47 17.12 -10.93
CA ALA A 234 9.69 18.31 -10.56
C ALA A 234 8.45 17.93 -9.76
N GLU A 235 8.65 17.49 -8.51
CA GLU A 235 7.57 17.14 -7.59
C GLU A 235 7.35 18.26 -6.57
N ASN A 236 6.07 18.51 -6.27
CA ASN A 236 5.67 19.54 -5.32
C ASN A 236 5.64 18.99 -3.87
N LEU A 237 6.68 18.26 -3.48
CA LEU A 237 6.88 17.78 -2.12
C LEU A 237 8.12 18.43 -1.54
N SER A 238 7.96 19.22 -0.52
CA SER A 238 9.06 19.89 0.15
C SER A 238 9.10 19.60 1.64
N VAL A 239 10.30 19.63 2.20
CA VAL A 239 10.55 19.38 3.63
C VAL A 239 11.49 20.43 4.16
N SER A 240 11.09 21.07 5.25
CA SER A 240 11.93 21.99 6.02
C SER A 240 12.00 21.55 7.49
N GLY A 241 12.88 22.17 8.26
CA GLY A 241 13.11 21.81 9.66
C GLY A 241 14.22 20.78 9.86
N THR A 242 14.48 20.43 11.11
CA THR A 242 15.58 19.56 11.53
C THR A 242 15.15 18.56 12.60
N GLY A 243 15.89 17.47 12.74
CA GLY A 243 15.59 16.43 13.73
C GLY A 243 14.20 15.83 13.49
N VAL A 244 13.37 15.81 14.53
CA VAL A 244 11.98 15.34 14.47
C VAL A 244 10.99 16.45 14.13
N GLY A 245 11.37 17.72 14.28
CA GLY A 245 10.53 18.89 14.01
C GLY A 245 10.57 19.28 12.54
N LEU A 246 9.89 18.50 11.70
CA LEU A 246 9.82 18.75 10.26
C LEU A 246 8.50 19.43 9.90
N THR A 247 8.56 20.22 8.84
CA THR A 247 7.36 20.69 8.12
C THR A 247 7.38 20.07 6.74
N VAL A 248 6.33 19.36 6.40
CA VAL A 248 6.14 18.69 5.11
C VAL A 248 5.04 19.42 4.35
N ASP A 249 5.33 19.78 3.12
CA ASP A 249 4.43 20.56 2.26
C ASP A 249 4.24 19.86 0.92
N ASN A 250 2.98 19.72 0.49
CA ASN A 250 2.60 19.22 -0.82
C ASN A 250 1.39 20.02 -1.38
N PRO A 251 0.86 19.73 -2.59
CA PRO A 251 -0.27 20.46 -3.14
C PRO A 251 -1.57 20.42 -2.32
N TYR A 252 -1.71 19.46 -1.43
CA TYR A 252 -2.96 19.19 -0.70
C TYR A 252 -2.96 19.70 0.72
N TYR A 253 -1.78 19.73 1.36
CA TYR A 253 -1.63 20.12 2.76
C TYR A 253 -0.22 20.60 3.09
N THR A 254 -0.11 21.29 4.21
CA THR A 254 1.14 21.49 4.96
C THR A 254 0.97 20.85 6.34
N VAL A 255 1.92 20.02 6.75
CA VAL A 255 1.92 19.36 8.07
C VAL A 255 3.13 19.81 8.85
N ALA A 256 2.91 20.30 10.09
CA ALA A 256 3.98 20.58 11.03
C ALA A 256 4.08 19.47 12.07
N LEU A 257 5.28 18.95 12.26
CA LEU A 257 5.61 17.98 13.30
C LEU A 257 6.22 18.68 14.52
N SER A 258 5.86 18.23 15.70
CA SER A 258 6.40 18.72 16.98
C SER A 258 7.93 18.66 17.00
N PRO A 259 8.61 19.75 17.32
CA PRO A 259 10.07 19.77 17.45
C PRO A 259 10.60 18.91 18.60
N LYS A 260 9.73 18.54 19.54
CA LYS A 260 10.06 17.68 20.68
C LYS A 260 9.84 16.22 20.35
N SER A 261 8.61 15.85 20.04
CA SER A 261 8.20 14.45 19.91
C SER A 261 8.12 13.97 18.46
N GLY A 262 8.10 14.85 17.47
CA GLY A 262 7.82 14.51 16.08
C GLY A 262 6.36 14.09 15.82
N ALA A 263 5.45 14.28 16.77
CA ALA A 263 4.02 14.06 16.57
C ALA A 263 3.44 15.09 15.59
N ILE A 264 2.34 14.77 14.92
CA ILE A 264 1.62 15.76 14.10
C ILE A 264 1.00 16.80 15.03
N ASP A 265 1.49 18.04 14.97
CA ASP A 265 0.95 19.17 15.71
C ASP A 265 -0.17 19.86 14.95
N ASP A 266 0.00 20.00 13.64
CA ASP A 266 -0.81 20.88 12.82
C ASP A 266 -0.92 20.36 11.39
N ILE A 267 -2.12 20.44 10.82
CA ILE A 267 -2.40 20.17 9.42
C ILE A 267 -3.11 21.38 8.82
N GLN A 268 -2.47 22.06 7.89
CA GLN A 268 -3.06 23.10 7.08
C GLN A 268 -3.57 22.48 5.78
N MET A 269 -4.89 22.36 5.62
CA MET A 269 -5.51 21.90 4.37
C MET A 269 -5.45 23.00 3.31
N LYS A 270 -5.15 22.64 2.06
CA LYS A 270 -5.10 23.54 0.91
C LYS A 270 -6.23 23.31 -0.08
N MET A 271 -6.94 22.21 0.02
CA MET A 271 -8.04 21.85 -0.87
C MET A 271 -9.34 22.55 -0.46
N GLY A 272 -10.05 23.08 -1.43
CA GLY A 272 -11.36 23.72 -1.21
C GLY A 272 -11.25 24.97 -0.35
N VAL A 273 -11.43 24.83 0.96
CA VAL A 273 -11.26 25.90 1.94
C VAL A 273 -9.92 25.77 2.64
N ASN A 274 -9.30 26.89 2.97
CA ASN A 274 -8.03 26.89 3.69
C ASN A 274 -8.27 26.66 5.19
N ALA A 275 -8.42 25.40 5.61
CA ALA A 275 -8.73 25.01 6.98
C ALA A 275 -7.49 24.48 7.71
N ARG A 276 -7.45 24.72 9.01
CA ARG A 276 -6.35 24.29 9.87
C ARG A 276 -6.86 23.38 10.98
N PHE A 277 -6.23 22.20 11.13
CA PHE A 277 -6.50 21.23 12.18
C PHE A 277 -5.36 21.21 13.18
N TYR A 278 -5.67 21.39 14.45
CA TYR A 278 -4.69 21.44 15.53
C TYR A 278 -5.33 21.07 16.88
N HIS A 279 -4.46 20.82 17.86
CA HIS A 279 -4.85 20.70 19.26
C HIS A 279 -3.78 21.38 20.15
N HIS A 280 -4.16 22.45 20.83
CA HIS A 280 -3.27 23.24 21.66
C HIS A 280 -3.80 23.47 23.09
N ILE A 281 -4.80 22.69 23.52
CA ILE A 281 -5.46 22.86 24.83
C ILE A 281 -4.70 22.11 25.92
N GLU A 282 -4.17 20.95 25.62
CA GLU A 282 -3.42 20.10 26.53
C GLU A 282 -1.92 20.41 26.47
N THR A 283 -1.19 19.99 27.48
CA THR A 283 0.25 20.31 27.61
C THR A 283 1.13 19.74 26.51
N ASN A 284 0.75 18.60 25.94
CA ASN A 284 1.47 17.96 24.83
C ASN A 284 1.09 18.51 23.44
N GLY A 285 -0.04 19.18 23.33
CA GLY A 285 -0.42 19.99 22.17
C GLY A 285 -0.59 19.28 20.82
N ALA A 286 -0.30 17.99 20.74
CA ALA A 286 -0.27 17.25 19.48
C ALA A 286 -1.67 16.83 19.00
N LEU A 287 -1.88 16.87 17.70
CA LEU A 287 -3.09 16.34 17.07
C LEU A 287 -3.15 14.81 17.16
N GLN A 288 -2.02 14.14 16.99
CA GLN A 288 -1.91 12.69 17.09
C GLN A 288 -1.05 12.30 18.30
N TRP A 289 -1.68 11.78 19.36
CA TRP A 289 -1.02 11.51 20.64
C TRP A 289 -0.46 10.10 20.79
N ASN A 290 -1.16 9.14 20.30
CA ASN A 290 -0.94 7.72 20.58
C ASN A 290 0.21 7.10 19.76
N PRO A 291 0.74 5.97 20.19
CA PRO A 291 0.28 5.08 21.28
C PRO A 291 0.38 5.69 22.66
N CYS A 292 -0.48 5.23 23.61
CA CYS A 292 -0.39 5.60 25.01
C CYS A 292 -0.33 4.40 25.94
N PHE A 293 0.27 4.62 27.11
CA PHE A 293 0.55 3.60 28.10
C PHE A 293 0.27 4.12 29.52
N TYR A 294 -0.58 3.40 30.27
CA TYR A 294 -0.87 3.73 31.65
C TYR A 294 -1.04 2.47 32.51
N ALA A 295 -0.05 2.24 33.38
CA ALA A 295 -0.03 1.17 34.37
C ALA A 295 0.35 1.77 35.73
N PRO A 296 -0.62 2.16 36.59
CA PRO A 296 -0.37 2.74 37.90
C PRO A 296 0.57 1.87 38.75
N PRO A 297 1.39 2.46 39.64
CA PRO A 297 1.40 3.87 40.03
C PRO A 297 2.15 4.82 39.07
N LYS A 298 2.76 4.32 38.00
CA LYS A 298 3.45 5.16 37.02
C LYS A 298 2.47 6.07 36.27
N PRO A 299 2.91 7.25 35.79
CA PRO A 299 2.03 8.22 35.15
C PRO A 299 1.48 7.71 33.81
N TRP A 300 0.41 8.34 33.33
CA TRP A 300 -0.10 8.14 31.99
C TRP A 300 0.75 8.89 30.97
N LEU A 301 1.30 8.20 29.99
CA LEU A 301 2.19 8.75 29.00
C LEU A 301 1.79 8.35 27.58
N HIS A 302 2.17 9.17 26.62
CA HIS A 302 1.88 9.05 25.20
C HIS A 302 3.16 9.12 24.38
N ALA A 303 3.16 8.63 23.17
CA ALA A 303 4.27 8.83 22.23
C ALA A 303 4.54 10.32 21.91
N SER A 304 3.53 11.17 22.11
CA SER A 304 3.69 12.64 21.99
C SER A 304 4.44 13.29 23.17
N ASP A 305 4.68 12.55 24.26
CA ASP A 305 5.45 13.05 25.42
C ASP A 305 6.97 12.87 25.25
N TRP A 306 7.43 12.25 24.17
CA TRP A 306 8.86 12.19 23.87
C TRP A 306 9.48 13.59 23.70
N ASP A 307 10.69 13.77 24.23
CA ASP A 307 11.45 15.03 24.16
C ASP A 307 12.98 14.78 24.22
N PRO A 308 13.65 14.30 23.18
CA PRO A 308 13.14 13.69 21.93
C PRO A 308 12.79 12.19 22.09
N PRO A 309 12.23 11.55 21.04
CA PRO A 309 12.05 10.10 21.03
C PRO A 309 13.42 9.39 21.09
N PRO A 310 13.52 8.22 21.75
CA PRO A 310 14.78 7.48 21.88
C PRO A 310 15.45 7.13 20.56
N ARG A 311 14.63 6.87 19.53
CA ARG A 311 15.10 6.64 18.15
C ARG A 311 14.19 7.36 17.16
N HIS A 312 14.81 7.99 16.19
CA HIS A 312 14.08 8.57 15.07
C HIS A 312 14.90 8.52 13.80
N SER A 313 14.19 8.44 12.68
CA SER A 313 14.77 8.52 11.34
C SER A 313 13.79 9.21 10.38
N ALA A 314 14.31 9.71 9.27
CA ALA A 314 13.51 10.25 8.20
C ALA A 314 14.08 9.81 6.85
N VAL A 315 13.21 9.39 5.94
CA VAL A 315 13.51 9.17 4.53
C VAL A 315 12.89 10.32 3.76
N LYS A 316 13.66 10.97 2.90
CA LYS A 316 13.22 12.12 2.11
C LYS A 316 13.51 11.86 0.64
N GLY A 317 12.55 12.15 -0.21
CA GLY A 317 12.70 12.02 -1.66
C GLY A 317 11.53 12.60 -2.44
N PRO A 318 11.53 12.48 -3.76
CA PRO A 318 10.53 13.09 -4.61
C PRO A 318 9.16 12.41 -4.55
N VAL A 319 9.09 11.12 -4.19
CA VAL A 319 7.84 10.36 -4.14
C VAL A 319 7.17 10.51 -2.79
N PHE A 320 7.95 10.36 -1.71
CA PHE A 320 7.43 10.47 -0.35
C PHE A 320 8.48 10.99 0.64
N VAL A 321 7.97 11.49 1.74
CA VAL A 321 8.71 11.71 2.98
C VAL A 321 8.14 10.76 4.04
N SER A 322 9.00 10.02 4.73
CA SER A 322 8.61 9.19 5.87
C SER A 322 9.40 9.61 7.10
N THR A 323 8.71 9.65 8.25
CA THR A 323 9.34 9.81 9.55
C THR A 323 8.99 8.63 10.42
N GLN A 324 9.97 8.10 11.13
CA GLN A 324 9.79 7.02 12.09
C GLN A 324 10.34 7.44 13.44
N ARG A 325 9.58 7.20 14.49
CA ARG A 325 9.93 7.43 15.90
C ARG A 325 9.68 6.15 16.66
N SER A 326 10.59 5.75 17.55
CA SER A 326 10.39 4.54 18.33
C SER A 326 11.18 4.54 19.62
N GLY A 327 10.73 3.74 20.56
CA GLY A 327 11.36 3.51 21.84
C GLY A 327 10.34 3.33 22.96
N HIS A 328 10.80 3.53 24.17
CA HIS A 328 9.98 3.58 25.38
C HIS A 328 9.62 5.03 25.73
N VAL A 329 8.72 5.21 26.66
CA VAL A 329 8.47 6.49 27.34
C VAL A 329 8.83 6.31 28.81
N GLU A 330 9.74 7.13 29.34
CA GLU A 330 10.07 7.08 30.75
C GLU A 330 8.82 7.38 31.60
N PRO A 331 8.53 6.63 32.68
CA PRO A 331 9.37 5.60 33.33
C PRO A 331 9.08 4.15 32.89
N TYR A 332 8.48 3.92 31.73
CA TYR A 332 8.10 2.58 31.22
C TYR A 332 9.19 1.94 30.35
N LYS A 333 10.45 2.09 30.74
CA LYS A 333 11.58 1.64 29.94
C LYS A 333 11.55 0.13 29.64
N GLU A 334 11.24 -0.67 30.64
CA GLU A 334 11.28 -2.11 30.54
C GLU A 334 9.93 -2.72 30.08
N GLU A 335 8.83 -2.01 30.35
CA GLU A 335 7.49 -2.53 30.13
C GLU A 335 6.94 -2.26 28.74
N SER A 336 7.45 -1.21 28.06
CA SER A 336 6.83 -0.76 26.81
C SER A 336 7.81 -0.56 25.66
N PHE A 337 7.32 -0.79 24.47
CA PHE A 337 7.91 -0.25 23.25
C PHE A 337 6.80 0.34 22.38
N MET A 338 7.04 1.52 21.86
CA MET A 338 6.14 2.21 20.96
C MET A 338 6.87 2.57 19.67
N ALA A 339 6.19 2.49 18.55
CA ALA A 339 6.67 2.99 17.27
C ALA A 339 5.55 3.71 16.53
N VAL A 340 5.89 4.82 15.90
CA VAL A 340 4.99 5.62 15.07
C VAL A 340 5.71 5.99 13.79
N THR A 341 5.09 5.69 12.67
CA THR A 341 5.57 6.06 11.34
C THR A 341 4.55 6.93 10.65
N TYR A 342 4.96 8.07 10.11
CA TYR A 342 4.17 8.86 9.17
C TYR A 342 4.76 8.75 7.78
N ARG A 343 3.89 8.80 6.76
CA ARG A 343 4.31 8.86 5.37
C ARG A 343 3.45 9.88 4.61
N PHE A 344 4.13 10.81 3.97
CA PHE A 344 3.57 11.94 3.23
C PHE A 344 3.98 11.79 1.77
N TYR A 345 3.03 11.68 0.87
CA TYR A 345 3.28 11.49 -0.55
C TYR A 345 3.16 12.79 -1.33
N ALA A 346 3.90 12.91 -2.43
CA ALA A 346 3.89 14.09 -3.29
C ALA A 346 2.54 14.32 -3.98
N ARG A 347 1.82 13.25 -4.29
CA ARG A 347 0.63 13.28 -5.16
C ARG A 347 -0.65 12.80 -4.51
N THR A 348 -0.67 12.62 -3.19
CA THR A 348 -1.88 12.16 -2.50
C THR A 348 -2.35 13.13 -1.44
N PRO A 349 -3.69 13.26 -1.25
CA PRO A 349 -4.26 14.14 -0.25
C PRO A 349 -4.26 13.54 1.17
N TRP A 350 -3.90 12.28 1.34
CA TRP A 350 -3.91 11.62 2.64
C TRP A 350 -2.51 11.49 3.25
N ILE A 351 -2.49 11.42 4.56
CA ILE A 351 -1.30 11.18 5.39
C ILE A 351 -1.43 9.75 5.92
N PHE A 352 -0.56 8.85 5.48
CA PHE A 352 -0.49 7.51 6.05
C PHE A 352 0.21 7.55 7.40
N PHE A 353 -0.30 6.78 8.36
CA PHE A 353 0.44 6.50 9.58
C PHE A 353 0.22 5.07 10.07
N SER A 354 1.26 4.52 10.67
CA SER A 354 1.18 3.25 11.39
C SER A 354 1.70 3.43 12.81
N THR A 355 1.14 2.64 13.71
CA THR A 355 1.51 2.64 15.12
C THR A 355 1.65 1.22 15.62
N ARG A 356 2.65 1.00 16.49
CA ARG A 356 2.88 -0.26 17.19
C ARG A 356 3.09 0.01 18.67
N LEU A 357 2.37 -0.73 19.50
CA LEU A 357 2.53 -0.76 20.93
C LEU A 357 2.83 -2.20 21.37
N GLU A 358 3.96 -2.43 22.01
CA GLU A 358 4.34 -3.71 22.60
C GLU A 358 4.38 -3.63 24.12
N VAL A 359 3.83 -4.63 24.79
CA VAL A 359 4.00 -4.85 26.23
C VAL A 359 5.12 -5.86 26.43
N ARG A 360 6.23 -5.43 27.03
CA ARG A 360 7.47 -6.22 27.14
C ARG A 360 7.64 -6.91 28.48
N GLN A 361 6.95 -6.46 29.49
CA GLN A 361 6.85 -7.10 30.80
C GLN A 361 5.38 -7.16 31.21
N ASP A 362 5.04 -8.12 32.09
CA ASP A 362 3.70 -8.19 32.66
C ASP A 362 3.34 -6.94 33.41
N ILE A 363 2.19 -6.38 33.12
CA ILE A 363 1.71 -5.14 33.72
C ILE A 363 0.26 -5.28 34.20
N ALA A 364 -0.11 -4.42 35.14
CA ALA A 364 -1.48 -4.17 35.50
C ALA A 364 -1.91 -2.83 34.89
N ALA A 365 -2.47 -2.86 33.70
CA ALA A 365 -2.78 -1.67 32.92
C ALA A 365 -4.14 -1.08 33.30
N LYS A 366 -4.25 0.25 33.22
CA LYS A 366 -5.50 1.01 33.30
C LYS A 366 -5.91 1.58 31.94
N ALA A 367 -4.93 1.92 31.10
CA ALA A 367 -5.16 2.29 29.72
C ALA A 367 -4.00 1.89 28.81
N LEU A 368 -4.33 1.25 27.69
CA LEU A 368 -3.51 1.10 26.49
C LEU A 368 -4.38 1.52 25.32
N ARG A 369 -3.96 2.52 24.55
CA ARG A 369 -4.78 3.08 23.47
C ARG A 369 -3.96 3.39 22.24
N ASN A 370 -4.63 3.41 21.09
CA ASN A 370 -4.06 3.75 19.82
C ASN A 370 -5.05 4.49 18.92
N GLY A 371 -4.64 4.89 17.72
CA GLY A 371 -5.50 5.51 16.73
C GLY A 371 -6.27 6.73 17.25
N GLU A 372 -5.63 7.57 18.07
CA GLU A 372 -6.27 8.75 18.65
C GLU A 372 -5.96 10.00 17.85
N ILE A 373 -7.01 10.71 17.49
CA ILE A 373 -6.96 12.05 16.91
C ILE A 373 -7.67 13.00 17.84
N VAL A 374 -7.01 14.09 18.18
CA VAL A 374 -7.49 15.11 19.11
C VAL A 374 -7.50 16.47 18.43
N LEU A 375 -8.64 17.16 18.48
CA LEU A 375 -8.82 18.50 17.93
C LEU A 375 -9.37 19.46 18.98
N ASP A 376 -9.09 20.75 18.84
CA ASP A 376 -9.81 21.78 19.57
C ASP A 376 -11.31 21.71 19.22
N ARG A 377 -12.17 21.70 20.23
CA ARG A 377 -13.63 21.52 20.08
C ARG A 377 -14.27 22.53 19.13
N LYS A 378 -13.73 23.75 19.07
CA LYS A 378 -14.23 24.84 18.21
C LYS A 378 -14.04 24.58 16.71
N LEU A 379 -13.16 23.65 16.33
CA LEU A 379 -12.85 23.36 14.94
C LEU A 379 -13.92 22.52 14.26
N VAL A 380 -14.61 21.65 15.02
CA VAL A 380 -15.54 20.68 14.46
C VAL A 380 -16.83 20.64 15.29
N ASP A 381 -17.95 20.45 14.65
CA ASP A 381 -19.28 20.44 15.27
C ASP A 381 -20.11 19.20 14.91
N GLU A 382 -19.62 18.40 13.97
CA GLU A 382 -20.27 17.16 13.54
C GLU A 382 -19.25 16.00 13.49
N PHE A 383 -19.80 14.78 13.64
CA PHE A 383 -19.07 13.52 13.52
C PHE A 383 -19.83 12.57 12.60
N ALA A 384 -19.12 11.95 11.66
CA ALA A 384 -19.64 10.92 10.76
C ALA A 384 -18.83 9.63 10.88
N TRP A 385 -19.47 8.51 10.53
CA TRP A 385 -18.82 7.19 10.51
C TRP A 385 -19.52 6.25 9.53
N ARG A 386 -18.78 5.27 9.02
CA ARG A 386 -19.35 4.17 8.25
C ARG A 386 -20.07 3.19 9.17
N GLN A 387 -21.31 2.90 8.88
CA GLN A 387 -22.09 1.89 9.59
C GLN A 387 -21.84 0.49 9.02
N PRO A 388 -22.10 -0.60 9.79
CA PRO A 388 -21.91 -1.97 9.31
C PRO A 388 -22.77 -2.33 8.08
N ASP A 389 -23.92 -1.68 7.91
CA ASP A 389 -24.80 -1.87 6.75
C ASP A 389 -24.39 -1.09 5.51
N GLY A 390 -23.28 -0.36 5.59
CA GLY A 390 -22.79 0.45 4.50
C GLY A 390 -23.32 1.88 4.44
N SER A 391 -24.28 2.23 5.28
CA SER A 391 -24.77 3.62 5.35
C SER A 391 -23.83 4.53 6.15
N VAL A 392 -24.02 5.82 6.04
CA VAL A 392 -23.29 6.83 6.81
C VAL A 392 -24.12 7.25 8.02
N GLY A 393 -23.57 7.04 9.21
CA GLY A 393 -24.09 7.63 10.43
C GLY A 393 -23.52 9.01 10.67
N THR A 394 -24.34 9.96 11.13
CA THR A 394 -23.89 11.30 11.52
C THR A 394 -24.46 11.71 12.86
N MET A 395 -23.76 12.60 13.55
CA MET A 395 -24.27 13.24 14.76
C MET A 395 -23.68 14.64 14.94
N VAL A 396 -24.47 15.53 15.53
CA VAL A 396 -24.00 16.84 15.98
C VAL A 396 -23.30 16.69 17.32
N ILE A 397 -22.14 17.30 17.46
CA ILE A 397 -21.40 17.40 18.71
C ILE A 397 -21.92 18.64 19.45
N THR A 398 -22.82 18.41 20.41
CA THR A 398 -23.47 19.49 21.16
C THR A 398 -22.62 20.05 22.30
N ASP A 399 -22.97 21.24 22.78
CA ASP A 399 -22.35 21.86 23.96
C ASP A 399 -22.93 21.33 25.29
N GLY A 400 -23.55 20.13 25.25
CA GLY A 400 -24.24 19.52 26.40
C GLY A 400 -23.34 19.23 27.62
N PRO A 401 -23.95 18.74 28.73
CA PRO A 401 -23.28 18.55 30.00
C PRO A 401 -22.08 17.60 29.84
N LYS A 402 -21.00 18.03 30.32
CA LYS A 402 -19.62 17.80 30.00
C LYS A 402 -19.02 16.49 30.52
N HIS A 403 -19.83 15.45 30.66
CA HIS A 403 -19.37 14.10 30.93
C HIS A 403 -20.07 13.04 30.09
N PRO A 404 -20.00 13.12 28.77
CA PRO A 404 -20.25 11.93 28.00
C PRO A 404 -18.92 11.15 27.97
N ARG A 405 -18.79 10.23 28.90
CA ARG A 405 -17.73 9.24 28.81
C ARG A 405 -17.99 8.38 27.61
N HIS A 406 -18.00 8.68 26.47
CA HIS A 406 -18.36 7.99 25.23
C HIS A 406 -19.71 8.48 24.69
N ALA A 407 -19.67 9.64 24.11
CA ALA A 407 -20.83 10.17 23.42
C ALA A 407 -21.27 9.28 22.25
N LYS A 408 -20.30 8.58 21.65
CA LYS A 408 -20.55 7.57 20.62
C LYS A 408 -19.55 6.44 20.76
N VAL A 409 -20.06 5.21 20.75
CA VAL A 409 -19.26 3.98 20.69
C VAL A 409 -19.54 3.30 19.37
N LEU A 410 -18.47 2.86 18.71
CA LEU A 410 -18.48 2.22 17.40
C LEU A 410 -17.67 0.93 17.47
N PRO A 411 -17.88 -0.07 16.60
CA PRO A 411 -16.98 -1.20 16.43
C PRO A 411 -15.54 -0.74 16.17
N ALA A 412 -14.55 -1.47 16.67
CA ALA A 412 -13.15 -1.15 16.46
C ALA A 412 -12.79 -1.15 14.96
N GLU A 413 -13.41 -2.05 14.23
CA GLU A 413 -13.24 -2.28 12.80
C GLU A 413 -14.00 -1.28 11.93
N THR A 414 -14.60 -0.21 12.52
CA THR A 414 -15.26 0.85 11.75
C THR A 414 -14.29 1.37 10.66
N PRO A 415 -14.66 1.24 9.37
CA PRO A 415 -13.75 1.53 8.26
C PRO A 415 -13.18 2.93 8.27
N TRP A 416 -14.04 3.90 8.54
CA TRP A 416 -13.62 5.30 8.66
C TRP A 416 -14.53 6.09 9.60
N THR A 417 -13.98 7.19 10.12
CA THR A 417 -14.68 8.22 10.86
C THR A 417 -14.25 9.59 10.33
N CYS A 418 -15.09 10.61 10.52
CA CYS A 418 -14.79 11.98 10.12
C CYS A 418 -15.27 12.98 11.19
N LEU A 419 -14.37 13.84 11.63
CA LEU A 419 -14.69 15.02 12.42
C LEU A 419 -14.78 16.21 11.46
N PHE A 420 -15.90 16.93 11.40
CA PHE A 420 -16.08 17.95 10.40
C PHE A 420 -16.88 19.17 10.87
N ASN A 421 -16.76 20.22 10.11
CA ASN A 421 -17.53 21.46 10.27
C ASN A 421 -18.28 21.73 8.97
N ARG A 422 -19.59 21.55 8.99
CA ARG A 422 -20.42 21.72 7.79
C ARG A 422 -20.46 23.17 7.31
N LYS A 423 -20.62 24.12 8.25
CA LYS A 423 -20.62 25.54 7.93
C LYS A 423 -19.25 26.00 7.41
N GLY A 424 -18.18 25.52 8.02
CA GLY A 424 -16.79 25.79 7.59
C GLY A 424 -16.39 25.04 6.32
N ARG A 425 -17.15 24.01 5.90
CA ARG A 425 -16.94 23.21 4.69
C ARG A 425 -15.61 22.45 4.70
N TYR A 426 -15.18 21.93 5.84
CA TYR A 426 -13.97 21.13 5.98
C TYR A 426 -14.16 19.99 6.99
N GLY A 427 -13.36 18.96 6.84
CA GLY A 427 -13.31 17.82 7.75
C GLY A 427 -11.95 17.15 7.77
N LEU A 428 -11.72 16.38 8.83
CA LEU A 428 -10.59 15.49 8.96
C LEU A 428 -11.13 14.06 9.09
N GLY A 429 -10.99 13.31 8.02
CA GLY A 429 -11.30 11.89 7.97
C GLY A 429 -10.16 11.05 8.53
N MET A 430 -10.51 9.93 9.15
CA MET A 430 -9.58 8.92 9.60
C MET A 430 -10.04 7.55 9.09
N VAL A 431 -9.24 6.95 8.24
CA VAL A 431 -9.48 5.63 7.66
C VAL A 431 -8.64 4.61 8.42
N THR A 432 -9.24 3.47 8.79
CA THR A 432 -8.55 2.34 9.43
C THR A 432 -8.37 1.24 8.40
N ALA A 433 -7.13 1.03 7.95
CA ALA A 433 -6.82 0.04 6.92
C ALA A 433 -6.56 -1.34 7.50
N ARG A 434 -5.83 -1.39 8.61
CA ARG A 434 -5.44 -2.64 9.22
C ARG A 434 -5.38 -2.52 10.74
N LEU A 435 -5.92 -3.56 11.41
CA LEU A 435 -5.79 -3.79 12.84
C LEU A 435 -5.21 -5.19 13.04
N ALA A 436 -4.15 -5.30 13.83
CA ALA A 436 -3.56 -6.60 14.17
C ALA A 436 -3.14 -6.58 15.64
N ASP A 437 -3.76 -7.45 16.42
CA ASP A 437 -3.52 -7.59 17.86
C ASP A 437 -3.17 -9.05 18.13
N PHE A 438 -2.01 -9.31 18.71
CA PHE A 438 -1.55 -10.68 18.99
C PHE A 438 -0.74 -10.75 20.29
N CYS A 439 -0.70 -11.95 20.87
CA CYS A 439 0.14 -12.28 22.00
C CYS A 439 1.42 -13.02 21.55
N ALA A 440 2.32 -13.25 22.48
CA ALA A 440 3.60 -13.94 22.21
C ALA A 440 3.44 -15.34 21.62
N ASP A 441 2.34 -16.03 21.91
CA ASP A 441 2.01 -17.35 21.37
C ASP A 441 1.29 -17.29 19.99
N GLY A 442 1.16 -16.10 19.41
CA GLY A 442 0.47 -15.88 18.15
C GLY A 442 -1.06 -15.80 18.25
N GLY A 443 -1.63 -15.94 19.45
CA GLY A 443 -3.06 -15.78 19.68
C GLY A 443 -3.51 -14.32 19.70
N ILE A 444 -4.81 -14.11 19.88
CA ILE A 444 -5.39 -12.78 20.04
C ILE A 444 -5.17 -12.27 21.47
N ALA A 445 -4.76 -11.02 21.62
CA ALA A 445 -4.57 -10.40 22.93
C ALA A 445 -5.86 -10.44 23.78
N LYS A 446 -5.77 -11.01 24.98
CA LYS A 446 -6.94 -11.35 25.82
C LYS A 446 -7.75 -10.17 26.32
N TYR A 447 -7.11 -9.01 26.49
CA TYR A 447 -7.73 -7.81 27.08
C TYR A 447 -7.97 -6.73 26.02
N PHE A 448 -8.44 -7.17 24.90
CA PHE A 448 -8.74 -6.33 23.75
C PHE A 448 -10.15 -5.73 23.86
N ASN A 449 -10.24 -4.40 23.82
CA ASN A 449 -11.50 -3.68 23.74
C ASN A 449 -11.87 -3.47 22.26
N ARG A 450 -12.87 -4.21 21.79
CA ARG A 450 -13.31 -4.14 20.39
C ARG A 450 -14.27 -2.98 20.13
N TYR A 451 -13.83 -1.77 20.42
CA TYR A 451 -14.61 -0.57 20.12
C TYR A 451 -13.70 0.61 19.80
N ARG A 452 -14.28 1.59 19.12
CA ARG A 452 -13.79 2.95 18.97
C ARG A 452 -14.79 3.88 19.62
N TYR A 453 -14.34 5.00 20.18
CA TYR A 453 -15.27 5.96 20.76
C TYR A 453 -14.95 7.39 20.36
N LEU A 454 -15.99 8.22 20.36
CA LEU A 454 -15.91 9.67 20.31
C LEU A 454 -16.18 10.23 21.70
N GLN A 455 -15.36 11.18 22.12
CA GLN A 455 -15.54 11.93 23.36
C GLN A 455 -15.19 13.40 23.13
N TRP A 456 -15.84 14.29 23.90
CA TRP A 456 -15.50 15.72 23.84
C TRP A 456 -15.69 16.44 25.16
N SER A 457 -14.97 17.57 25.29
CA SER A 457 -15.12 18.58 26.33
C SER A 457 -14.68 19.94 25.74
N LYS A 458 -13.59 20.52 26.19
CA LYS A 458 -12.88 21.65 25.51
C LYS A 458 -12.19 21.20 24.22
N TRP A 459 -11.96 19.92 24.10
CA TRP A 459 -11.41 19.22 22.95
C TRP A 459 -12.39 18.13 22.49
N VAL A 460 -12.18 17.62 21.28
CA VAL A 460 -12.87 16.44 20.75
C VAL A 460 -11.84 15.42 20.33
N TYR A 461 -12.07 14.16 20.65
CA TYR A 461 -11.19 13.09 20.20
C TYR A 461 -11.94 11.80 19.89
N THR A 462 -11.37 11.06 18.95
CA THR A 462 -11.74 9.67 18.65
C THR A 462 -10.51 8.79 18.90
N CYS A 463 -10.73 7.58 19.42
CA CYS A 463 -9.67 6.71 19.89
C CYS A 463 -10.13 5.25 19.88
N ARG A 464 -9.18 4.33 19.69
CA ARG A 464 -9.36 2.88 19.86
C ARG A 464 -8.58 2.41 21.10
N PRO A 465 -9.26 2.10 22.22
CA PRO A 465 -8.60 1.49 23.36
C PRO A 465 -8.40 -0.02 23.17
N PHE A 466 -7.30 -0.53 23.69
CA PHE A 466 -7.06 -1.97 23.91
C PHE A 466 -7.41 -2.36 25.33
N VAL A 467 -6.99 -1.53 26.28
CA VAL A 467 -7.39 -1.56 27.66
C VAL A 467 -7.84 -0.15 28.04
N TYR A 468 -9.03 -0.02 28.59
CA TYR A 468 -9.54 1.24 29.08
C TYR A 468 -10.59 1.00 30.18
N THR A 469 -10.16 1.10 31.42
CA THR A 469 -10.95 0.68 32.58
C THR A 469 -11.38 1.85 33.48
N PHE A 470 -11.54 3.04 32.93
CA PHE A 470 -12.04 4.18 33.66
C PHE A 470 -13.54 4.02 33.95
N SER A 471 -13.90 3.86 35.23
CA SER A 471 -15.25 3.79 35.68
C SER A 471 -15.83 5.17 36.03
N THR A 472 -17.15 5.32 35.89
CA THR A 472 -17.88 6.50 36.37
C THR A 472 -17.88 6.62 37.91
N THR A 473 -17.57 5.53 38.60
CA THR A 473 -17.64 5.43 40.08
C THR A 473 -16.28 5.49 40.77
N ASN A 474 -15.21 5.93 40.08
CA ASN A 474 -13.82 5.94 40.56
C ASN A 474 -13.25 4.56 40.94
N GLN A 475 -13.96 3.48 40.71
CA GLN A 475 -13.48 2.11 40.90
C GLN A 475 -12.91 1.57 39.60
N ALA A 476 -11.76 2.12 39.18
CA ALA A 476 -11.09 1.61 38.02
C ALA A 476 -10.46 0.25 38.30
N ARG A 477 -10.74 -0.75 37.47
CA ARG A 477 -10.03 -2.02 37.51
C ARG A 477 -8.66 -1.88 36.86
N LEU A 478 -7.67 -2.58 37.41
CA LEU A 478 -6.44 -2.86 36.72
C LEU A 478 -6.63 -4.17 35.95
N VAL A 479 -6.15 -4.20 34.72
CA VAL A 479 -6.25 -5.35 33.82
C VAL A 479 -4.85 -5.92 33.66
N PRO A 480 -4.60 -7.19 34.03
CA PRO A 480 -3.32 -7.82 33.75
C PRO A 480 -3.14 -7.99 32.25
N VAL A 481 -2.03 -7.48 31.72
CA VAL A 481 -1.62 -7.65 30.32
C VAL A 481 -0.23 -8.27 30.35
N THR A 482 -0.09 -9.44 29.72
CA THR A 482 1.15 -10.20 29.72
C THR A 482 2.16 -9.64 28.71
N ALA A 483 3.42 -9.89 28.99
CA ALA A 483 4.51 -9.61 28.07
C ALA A 483 4.28 -10.31 26.71
N GLY A 484 4.71 -9.66 25.63
CA GLY A 484 4.55 -10.15 24.26
C GLY A 484 3.23 -9.74 23.59
N ASN A 485 2.30 -9.08 24.32
CA ASN A 485 1.14 -8.49 23.65
C ASN A 485 1.59 -7.32 22.76
N THR A 486 1.16 -7.36 21.49
CA THR A 486 1.46 -6.35 20.48
C THR A 486 0.18 -5.89 19.81
N TYR A 487 0.07 -4.59 19.66
CA TYR A 487 -1.05 -3.90 19.03
C TYR A 487 -0.52 -3.05 17.88
N TYR A 488 -1.00 -3.34 16.67
CA TYR A 488 -0.55 -2.68 15.45
C TYR A 488 -1.74 -2.11 14.68
N GLU A 489 -1.58 -0.90 14.14
CA GLU A 489 -2.57 -0.24 13.31
C GLU A 489 -1.93 0.46 12.12
N GLU A 490 -2.60 0.35 10.98
CA GLU A 490 -2.36 1.16 9.78
C GLU A 490 -3.59 2.00 9.48
N MET A 491 -3.36 3.31 9.34
CA MET A 491 -4.39 4.31 9.22
C MET A 491 -3.99 5.39 8.22
N ALA A 492 -4.98 6.15 7.76
CA ALA A 492 -4.74 7.38 7.03
C ALA A 492 -5.58 8.53 7.60
N LEU A 493 -4.99 9.72 7.61
CA LEU A 493 -5.70 10.98 7.82
C LEU A 493 -5.96 11.63 6.47
N LEU A 494 -7.19 12.07 6.25
CA LEU A 494 -7.61 12.78 5.05
C LEU A 494 -8.22 14.14 5.44
N PRO A 495 -7.45 15.23 5.40
CA PRO A 495 -8.05 16.56 5.40
C PRO A 495 -8.83 16.73 4.09
N MET A 496 -10.11 17.07 4.17
CA MET A 496 -11.00 17.07 3.01
C MET A 496 -12.02 18.21 3.04
N PRO A 497 -12.42 18.75 1.87
CA PRO A 497 -13.55 19.66 1.80
C PRO A 497 -14.86 18.90 2.07
N ILE A 498 -15.81 19.57 2.73
CA ILE A 498 -17.16 19.05 3.00
C ILE A 498 -18.15 19.79 2.08
N ARG A 499 -19.03 19.05 1.42
CA ARG A 499 -20.12 19.62 0.62
C ARG A 499 -21.22 20.18 1.53
N PRO A 500 -21.82 21.33 1.20
CA PRO A 500 -22.88 21.93 2.05
C PRO A 500 -24.10 21.03 2.22
N GLU A 501 -24.45 20.31 1.16
CA GLU A 501 -25.62 19.43 1.11
C GLU A 501 -25.22 18.06 0.56
N GLY A 502 -25.75 17.01 1.16
CA GLY A 502 -25.63 15.64 0.63
C GLY A 502 -24.22 15.07 0.64
N GLU A 503 -23.40 15.40 1.66
CA GLU A 503 -22.09 14.76 1.82
C GLU A 503 -22.23 13.26 2.10
N ASN A 504 -21.66 12.43 1.25
CA ASN A 504 -21.66 10.96 1.36
C ASN A 504 -20.30 10.39 1.71
N PHE A 505 -19.29 11.24 1.86
CA PHE A 505 -17.91 10.84 2.21
C PHE A 505 -17.29 9.84 1.24
N GLU A 506 -17.55 10.00 -0.07
CA GLU A 506 -17.06 9.12 -1.15
C GLU A 506 -15.54 9.00 -1.15
N GLU A 507 -14.83 10.09 -0.82
CA GLU A 507 -13.37 10.11 -0.75
C GLU A 507 -12.84 9.20 0.37
N LEU A 508 -13.56 9.07 1.49
CA LEU A 508 -13.19 8.16 2.58
C LEU A 508 -13.49 6.70 2.22
N GLU A 509 -14.61 6.45 1.54
CA GLU A 509 -14.93 5.12 1.01
C GLU A 509 -13.87 4.66 0.01
N LEU A 510 -13.51 5.54 -0.93
CA LEU A 510 -12.50 5.23 -1.92
C LEU A 510 -11.12 5.00 -1.28
N LEU A 511 -10.73 5.84 -0.31
CA LEU A 511 -9.47 5.67 0.40
C LEU A 511 -9.45 4.36 1.20
N TYR A 512 -10.55 4.03 1.89
CA TYR A 512 -10.67 2.75 2.58
C TYR A 512 -10.53 1.57 1.63
N ALA A 513 -11.24 1.60 0.51
CA ALA A 513 -11.16 0.55 -0.50
C ALA A 513 -9.74 0.41 -1.08
N ARG A 514 -9.05 1.52 -1.35
CA ARG A 514 -7.64 1.51 -1.81
C ARG A 514 -6.71 0.88 -0.78
N MET A 515 -6.80 1.28 0.48
CA MET A 515 -5.90 0.80 1.53
C MET A 515 -6.12 -0.66 1.91
N THR A 516 -7.37 -1.14 1.84
CA THR A 516 -7.71 -2.53 2.17
C THR A 516 -7.54 -3.50 1.01
N ASN A 517 -7.46 -2.98 -0.22
CA ASN A 517 -7.17 -3.75 -1.43
C ASN A 517 -5.98 -3.12 -2.16
N PRO A 518 -4.76 -3.26 -1.66
CA PRO A 518 -3.58 -2.70 -2.32
C PRO A 518 -3.39 -3.32 -3.71
N LEU A 519 -2.67 -2.63 -4.59
CA LEU A 519 -2.24 -3.21 -5.86
C LEU A 519 -1.40 -4.47 -5.61
N ASP A 520 -1.68 -5.52 -6.36
CA ASP A 520 -0.78 -6.67 -6.47
C ASP A 520 0.39 -6.28 -7.39
N VAL A 521 1.59 -6.23 -6.83
CA VAL A 521 2.80 -5.82 -7.54
C VAL A 521 3.75 -7.01 -7.62
N GLN A 522 3.96 -7.51 -8.83
CA GLN A 522 4.83 -8.66 -9.06
C GLN A 522 5.94 -8.32 -10.04
N ILE A 523 7.12 -8.86 -9.78
CA ILE A 523 8.19 -8.92 -10.77
C ILE A 523 7.83 -10.08 -11.70
N VAL A 524 7.55 -9.78 -12.97
CA VAL A 524 7.17 -10.77 -13.97
C VAL A 524 8.42 -11.45 -14.54
N GLU A 525 9.48 -10.67 -14.70
CA GLU A 525 10.73 -11.16 -15.24
C GLU A 525 11.89 -10.39 -14.64
N ASP A 526 12.87 -11.14 -14.19
CA ASP A 526 14.15 -10.59 -13.79
C ASP A 526 15.14 -10.74 -14.95
N THR A 527 15.40 -9.65 -15.67
CA THR A 527 16.36 -9.60 -16.76
C THR A 527 17.81 -9.56 -16.26
N ASP A 528 18.00 -9.64 -14.94
CA ASP A 528 19.30 -9.68 -14.33
C ASP A 528 20.04 -10.99 -14.60
N THR A 529 19.30 -12.07 -14.79
CA THR A 529 19.92 -13.34 -15.17
C THR A 529 20.33 -13.29 -16.65
N ARG A 530 21.58 -13.56 -16.93
CA ARG A 530 22.02 -14.00 -18.26
C ARG A 530 21.41 -15.37 -18.50
N ALA A 531 20.13 -15.38 -18.81
CA ALA A 531 19.48 -16.61 -19.14
C ALA A 531 20.21 -17.23 -20.34
N PRO A 532 20.64 -18.49 -20.27
CA PRO A 532 21.16 -19.19 -21.43
C PRO A 532 20.16 -19.11 -22.57
N GLU A 533 20.60 -19.16 -23.79
CA GLU A 533 19.74 -19.29 -24.94
C GLU A 533 18.75 -20.43 -24.69
N GLY A 534 17.45 -20.14 -24.73
CA GLY A 534 16.40 -21.11 -24.38
C GLY A 534 16.02 -21.17 -22.89
N TRP A 535 16.47 -20.23 -22.06
CA TRP A 535 16.05 -20.20 -20.64
C TRP A 535 14.54 -19.98 -20.51
N VAL A 536 13.92 -20.84 -19.73
CA VAL A 536 12.50 -20.79 -19.38
C VAL A 536 12.42 -20.63 -17.87
N ASN A 537 11.43 -19.87 -17.38
CA ASN A 537 11.24 -19.71 -15.96
C ASN A 537 11.13 -21.11 -15.29
N PRO A 538 12.05 -21.49 -14.38
CA PRO A 538 12.09 -22.84 -13.82
C PRO A 538 10.80 -23.27 -13.10
N VAL A 539 10.05 -22.29 -12.57
CA VAL A 539 8.76 -22.55 -11.91
C VAL A 539 7.73 -23.00 -12.92
N LEU A 540 7.66 -22.35 -14.08
CA LEU A 540 6.73 -22.72 -15.15
C LEU A 540 7.11 -24.06 -15.81
N VAL A 541 8.39 -24.37 -15.93
CA VAL A 541 8.87 -25.62 -16.54
C VAL A 541 8.50 -26.84 -15.68
N LYS A 542 8.71 -26.78 -14.37
CA LYS A 542 8.35 -27.89 -13.47
C LYS A 542 6.87 -28.22 -13.49
N GLU A 543 6.02 -27.19 -13.64
CA GLU A 543 4.57 -27.36 -13.73
C GLU A 543 4.15 -27.96 -15.08
N PHE A 544 4.92 -27.75 -16.15
CA PHE A 544 4.63 -28.33 -17.48
C PHE A 544 5.14 -29.78 -17.61
N ASP A 545 6.28 -30.10 -17.01
CA ASP A 545 6.85 -31.46 -17.03
C ASP A 545 5.94 -32.44 -16.27
N GLU A 546 5.29 -32.00 -15.17
CA GLU A 546 4.31 -32.81 -14.44
C GLU A 546 3.04 -33.14 -15.26
N PHE A 547 2.70 -32.32 -16.28
CA PHE A 547 1.57 -32.57 -17.17
C PHE A 547 1.88 -33.56 -18.31
N GLU A 548 3.14 -33.66 -18.74
CA GLU A 548 3.51 -34.60 -19.80
C GLU A 548 3.60 -36.04 -19.31
N GLU A 549 3.93 -36.26 -18.02
CA GLU A 549 4.01 -37.61 -17.44
C GLU A 549 2.62 -38.24 -17.16
N GLU A 550 1.54 -37.44 -17.00
CA GLU A 550 0.18 -37.96 -16.80
C GLU A 550 -0.57 -38.31 -18.11
N GLU A 551 -0.07 -37.92 -19.30
CA GLU A 551 -0.67 -38.27 -20.59
C GLU A 551 -0.08 -39.54 -21.25
N GLU A 552 1.00 -40.12 -20.69
CA GLU A 552 1.64 -41.35 -21.23
C GLU A 552 1.31 -42.64 -20.44
N GLU A 553 0.47 -42.61 -19.38
CA GLU A 553 -0.13 -43.78 -18.74
C GLU A 553 -1.64 -43.88 -19.09
#